data_8bb063e2a26cd6915620fa2c13fb1ccd
#
_entry.id   8bb063e2a26cd6915620fa2c13fb1ccd
#
_cell.length_a   1.000
_cell.length_b   1.000
_cell.length_c   1.000
_cell.angle_alpha   90.00
_cell.angle_beta   90.00
_cell.angle_gamma   90.00
#
_symmetry.space_group_name_H-M   'P 1'
#
loop_
_entity.id
_entity.type
_entity.pdbx_description
1 polymer ?
#
loop_
_entity_poly.entity_id
_entity_poly.type
_entity_poly.pdbx_seq_one_letter_code
_entity_poly.pdbx_strand_id
1 'polypeptide(L)'
;PTGRRCSAVSLASLTAEQRLPVGLIANGALPNSDQPIRLLPGRSPDQLLHILELLAAVTNFATAPIEEILLREAPRAPWGATLVIVTAIAHDALLAALLDLAGAGRRVVLFTLAAEPPKDLLPGIMVYHLPHLVNDLLAPTLVQNDSD
;
A
#
# COMPACT_ATOMS: atom_id res chain seq x y z
N PRO A 1 1.12 -1.08 -11.36
CA PRO A 1 0.03 -0.25 -10.81
C PRO A 1 -1.18 -1.06 -10.36
N THR A 2 -1.68 -1.98 -11.17
CA THR A 2 -2.89 -2.77 -10.86
C THR A 2 -2.70 -3.66 -9.63
N GLY A 3 -1.57 -4.36 -9.51
CA GLY A 3 -1.29 -5.24 -8.37
C GLY A 3 -1.26 -4.52 -7.03
N ARG A 4 -0.66 -3.33 -6.97
CA ARG A 4 -0.62 -2.50 -5.75
C ARG A 4 -2.00 -2.05 -5.32
N ARG A 5 -2.83 -1.63 -6.29
CA ARG A 5 -4.21 -1.22 -6.03
C ARG A 5 -5.04 -2.37 -5.49
N CYS A 6 -4.97 -3.54 -6.10
CA CYS A 6 -5.69 -4.72 -5.65
C CYS A 6 -5.28 -5.16 -4.24
N SER A 7 -3.99 -5.16 -3.93
CA SER A 7 -3.51 -5.48 -2.58
C SER A 7 -3.99 -4.46 -1.55
N ALA A 8 -3.94 -3.17 -1.88
CA ALA A 8 -4.44 -2.11 -1.00
C ALA A 8 -5.95 -2.23 -0.79
N VAL A 9 -6.72 -2.52 -1.83
CA VAL A 9 -8.17 -2.75 -1.75
C VAL A 9 -8.49 -3.93 -0.84
N SER A 10 -7.80 -5.05 -1.01
CA SER A 10 -8.03 -6.25 -0.19
C SER A 10 -7.74 -5.99 1.29
N LEU A 11 -6.66 -5.31 1.60
CA LEU A 11 -6.31 -4.93 2.98
C LEU A 11 -7.31 -3.95 3.58
N ALA A 12 -7.73 -2.94 2.82
CA ALA A 12 -8.73 -1.98 3.27
C ALA A 12 -10.07 -2.65 3.53
N SER A 13 -10.50 -3.56 2.66
CA SER A 13 -11.73 -4.32 2.84
C SER A 13 -11.70 -5.18 4.10
N LEU A 14 -10.60 -5.89 4.35
CA LEU A 14 -10.44 -6.74 5.53
C LEU A 14 -10.47 -5.89 6.82
N THR A 15 -9.79 -4.75 6.85
CA THR A 15 -9.79 -3.86 8.02
C THR A 15 -11.17 -3.23 8.26
N ALA A 16 -11.90 -2.88 7.21
CA ALA A 16 -13.25 -2.36 7.30
C ALA A 16 -14.23 -3.42 7.84
N GLU A 17 -14.13 -4.67 7.41
CA GLU A 17 -14.93 -5.79 7.95
C GLU A 17 -14.71 -5.99 9.44
N GLN A 18 -13.47 -5.81 9.92
CA GLN A 18 -13.12 -5.88 11.34
C GLN A 18 -13.44 -4.59 12.12
N ARG A 19 -14.03 -3.58 11.47
CA ARG A 19 -14.35 -2.27 12.06
C ARG A 19 -13.14 -1.54 12.64
N LEU A 20 -11.96 -1.78 12.10
CA LEU A 20 -10.74 -1.07 12.45
C LEU A 20 -10.66 0.25 11.68
N PRO A 21 -10.13 1.32 12.29
CA PRO A 21 -9.90 2.55 11.55
C PRO A 21 -8.83 2.32 10.49
N VAL A 22 -9.12 2.72 9.27
CA VAL A 22 -8.22 2.60 8.12
C VAL A 22 -8.11 3.94 7.40
N GLY A 23 -6.90 4.30 7.02
CA GLY A 23 -6.60 5.46 6.20
C GLY A 23 -5.81 5.06 4.97
N LEU A 24 -5.54 6.01 4.10
CA LEU A 24 -4.79 5.82 2.87
C LEU A 24 -3.80 6.96 2.66
N ILE A 25 -2.59 6.60 2.29
CA ILE A 25 -1.59 7.53 1.78
C ILE A 25 -1.05 6.94 0.47
N ALA A 26 -1.04 7.72 -0.58
CA ALA A 26 -0.47 7.32 -1.86
C ALA A 26 0.40 8.44 -2.43
N ASN A 27 1.51 8.08 -3.04
CA ASN A 27 2.40 9.04 -3.68
C ASN A 27 1.95 9.46 -5.09
N GLY A 28 0.96 8.81 -5.65
CA GLY A 28 0.31 9.26 -6.88
C GLY A 28 -0.61 10.46 -6.61
N ALA A 29 -0.85 11.25 -7.63
CA ALA A 29 -1.75 12.39 -7.56
C ALA A 29 -3.15 12.06 -8.10
N LEU A 30 -4.13 12.82 -7.66
CA LEU A 30 -5.43 12.89 -8.33
C LEU A 30 -5.30 13.74 -9.60
N PRO A 31 -6.16 13.54 -10.60
CA PRO A 31 -6.22 14.44 -11.76
C PRO A 31 -6.37 15.90 -11.29
N ASN A 32 -5.58 16.79 -11.87
CA ASN A 32 -5.52 18.22 -11.55
C ASN A 32 -5.05 18.55 -10.10
N SER A 33 -4.28 17.67 -9.48
CA SER A 33 -3.68 17.91 -8.17
C SER A 33 -2.21 17.51 -8.18
N ASP A 34 -1.36 18.35 -7.59
CA ASP A 34 0.07 18.05 -7.38
C ASP A 34 0.34 17.50 -5.99
N GLN A 35 -0.70 17.27 -5.21
CA GLN A 35 -0.56 16.77 -3.84
C GLN A 35 -0.72 15.25 -3.76
N PRO A 36 0.05 14.58 -2.90
CA PRO A 36 -0.16 13.17 -2.63
C PRO A 36 -1.54 12.94 -2.00
N ILE A 37 -2.08 11.77 -2.25
CA ILE A 37 -3.36 11.36 -1.67
C ILE A 37 -3.17 11.12 -0.18
N ARG A 38 -4.06 11.70 0.62
CA ARG A 38 -4.09 11.52 2.06
C ARG A 38 -5.53 11.44 2.55
N LEU A 39 -5.86 10.31 3.13
CA LEU A 39 -7.13 10.07 3.81
C LEU A 39 -6.83 9.63 5.25
N LEU A 40 -7.30 10.41 6.22
CA LEU A 40 -7.09 10.11 7.63
C LEU A 40 -7.81 8.81 8.03
N PRO A 41 -7.25 8.05 8.98
CA PRO A 41 -7.92 6.85 9.49
C PRO A 41 -9.33 7.14 10.00
N GLY A 42 -10.28 6.30 9.61
CA GLY A 42 -11.67 6.43 10.01
C GLY A 42 -12.37 5.08 10.03
N ARG A 43 -13.48 5.01 10.75
CA ARG A 43 -14.33 3.83 10.91
C ARG A 43 -15.72 4.00 10.26
N SER A 44 -15.94 5.12 9.60
CA SER A 44 -17.20 5.39 8.91
C SER A 44 -17.50 4.28 7.89
N PRO A 45 -18.76 3.88 7.71
CA PRO A 45 -19.14 2.95 6.64
C PRO A 45 -18.69 3.42 5.25
N ASP A 46 -18.61 4.73 5.05
CA ASP A 46 -18.19 5.34 3.78
C ASP A 46 -16.67 5.36 3.60
N GLN A 47 -15.89 5.04 4.63
CA GLN A 47 -14.44 5.11 4.59
C GLN A 47 -13.85 4.18 3.52
N LEU A 48 -14.34 2.95 3.45
CA LEU A 48 -13.92 2.00 2.42
C LEU A 48 -14.26 2.52 1.02
N LEU A 49 -15.45 3.07 0.84
CA LEU A 49 -15.85 3.64 -0.45
C LEU A 49 -14.92 4.79 -0.87
N HIS A 50 -14.57 5.68 0.04
CA HIS A 50 -13.61 6.76 -0.21
C HIS A 50 -12.23 6.21 -0.61
N ILE A 51 -11.74 5.18 0.06
CA ILE A 51 -10.47 4.53 -0.28
C ILE A 51 -10.52 3.95 -1.70
N LEU A 52 -11.60 3.25 -2.04
CA LEU A 52 -11.79 2.68 -3.37
C LEU A 52 -11.85 3.76 -4.46
N GLU A 53 -12.57 4.85 -4.22
CA GLU A 53 -12.66 5.98 -5.14
C GLU A 53 -11.29 6.63 -5.37
N LEU A 54 -10.52 6.86 -4.30
CA LEU A 54 -9.18 7.43 -4.39
C LEU A 54 -8.21 6.50 -5.13
N LEU A 55 -8.24 5.20 -4.86
CA LEU A 55 -7.40 4.22 -5.54
C LEU A 55 -7.77 4.07 -7.03
N ALA A 56 -9.05 4.23 -7.37
CA ALA A 56 -9.50 4.22 -8.77
C ALA A 56 -9.05 5.47 -9.52
N ALA A 57 -9.02 6.62 -8.85
CA ALA A 57 -8.69 7.93 -9.46
C ALA A 57 -7.20 8.23 -9.49
N VAL A 58 -6.36 7.55 -8.70
CA VAL A 58 -4.94 7.85 -8.60
C VAL A 58 -4.22 7.66 -9.93
N THR A 59 -3.42 8.65 -10.33
CA THR A 59 -2.58 8.58 -11.52
C THR A 59 -1.29 7.81 -11.25
N ASN A 60 -0.58 7.44 -12.31
CA ASN A 60 0.73 6.76 -12.20
C ASN A 60 1.89 7.74 -11.96
N PHE A 61 1.63 9.03 -11.92
CA PHE A 61 2.65 10.04 -11.65
C PHE A 61 2.85 10.19 -10.16
N ALA A 62 4.06 9.90 -9.70
CA ALA A 62 4.45 10.12 -8.32
C ALA A 62 4.67 11.63 -8.07
N THR A 63 4.08 12.14 -7.01
CA THR A 63 4.27 13.55 -6.58
C THR A 63 5.59 13.75 -5.84
N ALA A 64 6.03 12.72 -5.13
CA ALA A 64 7.31 12.66 -4.41
C ALA A 64 7.72 11.20 -4.20
N PRO A 65 8.97 10.92 -3.84
CA PRO A 65 9.39 9.59 -3.41
C PRO A 65 8.55 9.10 -2.23
N ILE A 66 8.16 7.83 -2.25
CA ILE A 66 7.29 7.26 -1.20
C ILE A 66 7.92 7.33 0.19
N GLU A 67 9.22 7.17 0.28
CA GLU A 67 9.96 7.26 1.54
C GLU A 67 9.88 8.67 2.16
N GLU A 68 9.91 9.71 1.38
CA GLU A 68 9.75 11.09 1.87
C GLU A 68 8.34 11.32 2.40
N ILE A 69 7.34 10.86 1.68
CA ILE A 69 5.94 10.96 2.11
C ILE A 69 5.73 10.16 3.40
N LEU A 70 6.28 8.96 3.45
CA LEU A 70 6.16 8.08 4.60
C LEU A 70 6.77 8.71 5.86
N LEU A 71 8.00 9.22 5.77
CA LEU A 71 8.68 9.86 6.89
C LEU A 71 7.96 11.14 7.36
N ARG A 72 7.32 11.85 6.45
CA ARG A 72 6.52 13.05 6.78
C ARG A 72 5.18 12.71 7.44
N GLU A 73 4.51 11.68 6.97
CA GLU A 73 3.16 11.33 7.39
C GLU A 73 3.11 10.35 8.57
N ALA A 74 4.10 9.48 8.72
CA ALA A 74 4.12 8.49 9.79
C ALA A 74 4.04 9.09 11.22
N PRO A 75 4.71 10.22 11.53
CA PRO A 75 4.56 10.86 12.84
C PRO A 75 3.13 11.35 13.14
N ARG A 76 2.35 11.60 12.11
CA ARG A 76 0.96 12.06 12.22
C ARG A 76 -0.04 10.91 12.42
N ALA A 77 0.39 9.68 12.16
CA ALA A 77 -0.44 8.51 12.38
C ALA A 77 -0.68 8.31 13.89
N PRO A 78 -1.86 7.84 14.29
CA PRO A 78 -2.14 7.55 15.70
C PRO A 78 -1.12 6.58 16.30
N TRP A 79 -0.84 6.73 17.59
CA TRP A 79 -0.03 5.77 18.31
C TRP A 79 -0.68 4.39 18.30
N GLY A 80 0.12 3.37 18.07
CA GLY A 80 -0.38 2.00 17.94
C GLY A 80 -0.93 1.65 16.54
N ALA A 81 -1.01 2.61 15.62
CA ALA A 81 -1.34 2.32 14.23
C ALA A 81 -0.26 1.44 13.59
N THR A 82 -0.69 0.48 12.78
CA THR A 82 0.19 -0.30 11.93
C THR A 82 0.34 0.40 10.58
N LEU A 83 1.56 0.64 10.17
CA LEU A 83 1.90 1.18 8.86
C LEU A 83 2.05 0.02 7.90
N VAL A 84 1.16 -0.07 6.94
CA VAL A 84 1.19 -1.10 5.90
C VAL A 84 1.62 -0.48 4.60
N ILE A 85 2.76 -0.89 4.09
CA ILE A 85 3.33 -0.39 2.85
C ILE A 85 3.14 -1.43 1.75
N VAL A 86 2.55 -1.01 0.64
CA VAL A 86 2.38 -1.84 -0.56
C VAL A 86 3.17 -1.20 -1.69
N THR A 87 4.19 -1.87 -2.16
CA THR A 87 5.07 -1.36 -3.22
C THR A 87 5.45 -2.44 -4.22
N ALA A 88 5.62 -2.04 -5.48
CA ALA A 88 6.19 -2.90 -6.52
C ALA A 88 7.72 -2.84 -6.55
N ILE A 89 8.33 -1.81 -5.94
CA ILE A 89 9.78 -1.59 -5.94
C ILE A 89 10.20 -1.26 -4.51
N ALA A 90 10.97 -2.14 -3.90
CA ALA A 90 11.53 -1.94 -2.57
C ALA A 90 13.01 -1.53 -2.69
N HIS A 91 13.25 -0.27 -3.06
CA HIS A 91 14.60 0.27 -3.18
C HIS A 91 15.18 0.65 -1.80
N ASP A 92 16.51 0.83 -1.76
CA ASP A 92 17.26 1.00 -0.51
C ASP A 92 16.79 2.18 0.33
N ALA A 93 16.44 3.30 -0.29
CA ALA A 93 15.94 4.47 0.43
C ALA A 93 14.62 4.21 1.15
N LEU A 94 13.71 3.44 0.54
CA LEU A 94 12.48 3.02 1.19
C LEU A 94 12.76 2.07 2.35
N LEU A 95 13.62 1.08 2.15
CA LEU A 95 13.96 0.11 3.21
C LEU A 95 14.61 0.81 4.40
N ALA A 96 15.48 1.79 4.17
CA ALA A 96 16.08 2.61 5.22
C ALA A 96 15.02 3.40 6.02
N ALA A 97 14.06 4.01 5.33
CA ALA A 97 12.96 4.71 5.98
C ALA A 97 12.09 3.78 6.84
N LEU A 98 11.81 2.56 6.35
CA LEU A 98 11.05 1.57 7.11
C LEU A 98 11.79 1.11 8.38
N LEU A 99 13.10 0.93 8.28
CA LEU A 99 13.95 0.59 9.44
C LEU A 99 13.97 1.71 10.47
N ASP A 100 14.05 2.95 10.04
CA ASP A 100 13.99 4.12 10.94
C ASP A 100 12.65 4.17 11.68
N LEU A 101 11.54 3.93 11.00
CA LEU A 101 10.21 3.91 11.60
C LEU A 101 10.02 2.74 12.58
N ALA A 102 10.51 1.56 12.24
CA ALA A 102 10.49 0.41 13.12
C ALA A 102 11.35 0.65 14.36
N GLY A 103 12.54 1.25 14.19
CA GLY A 103 13.42 1.66 15.28
C GLY A 103 12.79 2.72 16.21
N ALA A 104 11.91 3.56 15.69
CA ALA A 104 11.14 4.53 16.45
C ALA A 104 9.91 3.94 17.16
N GLY A 105 9.71 2.62 17.11
CA GLY A 105 8.62 1.92 17.78
C GLY A 105 7.33 1.81 16.98
N ARG A 106 7.35 2.16 15.68
CA ARG A 106 6.19 1.97 14.80
C ARG A 106 6.09 0.51 14.35
N ARG A 107 4.87 0.01 14.28
CA ARG A 107 4.61 -1.29 13.65
C ARG A 107 4.60 -1.12 12.13
N VAL A 108 5.48 -1.84 11.47
CA VAL A 108 5.66 -1.72 10.02
C VAL A 108 5.47 -3.09 9.37
N VAL A 109 4.65 -3.13 8.34
CA VAL A 109 4.42 -4.31 7.51
C VAL A 109 4.69 -3.92 6.06
N LEU A 110 5.53 -4.68 5.38
CA LEU A 110 5.87 -4.47 3.97
C LEU A 110 5.28 -5.58 3.11
N PHE A 111 4.43 -5.22 2.18
CA PHE A 111 4.02 -6.06 1.06
C PHE A 111 4.79 -5.64 -0.18
N THR A 112 5.69 -6.48 -0.63
CA THR A 112 6.45 -6.23 -1.86
C THR A 112 5.96 -7.12 -2.99
N LEU A 113 5.68 -6.49 -4.14
CA LEU A 113 5.29 -7.15 -5.38
C LEU A 113 6.47 -7.25 -6.37
N ALA A 114 7.68 -6.91 -5.91
CA ALA A 114 8.89 -7.02 -6.71
C ALA A 114 9.15 -8.48 -7.13
N ALA A 115 9.83 -8.67 -8.25
CA ALA A 115 10.17 -10.01 -8.73
C ALA A 115 11.06 -10.77 -7.73
N GLU A 116 11.95 -10.05 -7.03
CA GLU A 116 12.85 -10.61 -6.03
C GLU A 116 12.52 -10.05 -4.63
N PRO A 117 12.65 -10.88 -3.58
CA PRO A 117 12.49 -10.41 -2.21
C PRO A 117 13.62 -9.44 -1.82
N PRO A 118 13.45 -8.62 -0.78
CA PRO A 118 14.54 -7.82 -0.23
C PRO A 118 15.71 -8.72 0.19
N LYS A 119 16.93 -8.32 -0.19
CA LYS A 119 18.13 -9.12 0.06
C LYS A 119 18.58 -9.10 1.51
N ASP A 120 18.26 -8.03 2.22
CA ASP A 120 18.67 -7.82 3.59
C ASP A 120 17.56 -8.16 4.57
N LEU A 121 17.97 -8.66 5.74
CA LEU A 121 17.05 -8.80 6.86
C LEU A 121 16.58 -7.44 7.33
N LEU A 122 15.27 -7.31 7.51
CA LEU A 122 14.63 -6.09 7.99
C LEU A 122 14.14 -6.31 9.44
N PRO A 123 15.00 -6.08 10.46
CA PRO A 123 14.61 -6.30 11.84
C PRO A 123 13.43 -5.43 12.26
N GLY A 124 12.45 -6.05 12.92
CA GLY A 124 11.25 -5.35 13.38
C GLY A 124 10.20 -5.08 12.30
N ILE A 125 10.41 -5.55 11.09
CA ILE A 125 9.48 -5.38 9.96
C ILE A 125 8.98 -6.75 9.52
N MET A 126 7.65 -6.90 9.41
CA MET A 126 7.05 -8.07 8.77
C MET A 126 7.06 -7.85 7.26
N VAL A 127 7.66 -8.75 6.53
CA VAL A 127 7.77 -8.67 5.06
C VAL A 127 7.00 -9.82 4.43
N TYR A 128 6.09 -9.47 3.53
CA TYR A 128 5.37 -10.41 2.67
C TYR A 128 5.78 -10.18 1.23
N HIS A 129 6.39 -11.18 0.61
CA HIS A 129 6.79 -11.15 -0.78
C HIS A 129 5.74 -11.87 -1.63
N LEU A 130 5.06 -11.14 -2.50
CA LEU A 130 3.91 -11.60 -3.27
C LEU A 130 4.08 -11.34 -4.78
N PRO A 131 5.14 -11.88 -5.41
CA PRO A 131 5.42 -11.61 -6.82
C PRO A 131 4.31 -12.13 -7.75
N HIS A 132 3.59 -13.16 -7.34
CA HIS A 132 2.56 -13.80 -8.16
C HIS A 132 1.30 -12.94 -8.33
N LEU A 133 1.02 -12.03 -7.40
CA LEU A 133 -0.16 -11.15 -7.53
C LEU A 133 -0.12 -10.26 -8.76
N VAL A 134 1.07 -9.87 -9.22
CA VAL A 134 1.22 -9.10 -10.45
C VAL A 134 0.94 -9.99 -11.67
N ASN A 135 1.45 -11.21 -11.65
CA ASN A 135 1.29 -12.15 -12.76
C ASN A 135 -0.15 -12.63 -12.88
N ASP A 136 -0.81 -12.94 -11.78
CA ASP A 136 -2.20 -13.39 -11.75
C ASP A 136 -3.18 -12.31 -12.24
N LEU A 137 -2.85 -11.04 -11.99
CA LEU A 137 -3.66 -9.91 -12.45
C LEU A 137 -3.39 -9.53 -13.91
N LEU A 138 -2.22 -9.86 -14.44
CA LEU A 138 -1.84 -9.63 -15.82
C LEU A 138 -2.13 -10.84 -16.71
N ALA A 139 -2.36 -12.02 -16.14
CA ALA A 139 -2.77 -13.19 -16.88
C ALA A 139 -4.18 -12.95 -17.43
N PRO A 140 -4.41 -13.06 -18.76
CA PRO A 140 -5.76 -13.05 -19.29
C PRO A 140 -6.50 -14.23 -18.68
N THR A 141 -7.67 -13.97 -18.14
CA THR A 141 -8.57 -15.03 -17.76
C THR A 141 -8.92 -15.80 -19.01
N LEU A 142 -8.22 -16.91 -19.24
CA LEU A 142 -8.64 -17.87 -20.23
C LEU A 142 -9.94 -18.45 -19.67
N VAL A 143 -11.05 -17.89 -20.13
CA VAL A 143 -12.33 -18.57 -20.04
C VAL A 143 -12.17 -19.81 -20.91
N GLN A 144 -11.86 -20.94 -20.29
CA GLN A 144 -12.09 -22.22 -20.90
C GLN A 144 -13.59 -22.31 -21.12
N ASN A 145 -14.01 -21.99 -22.31
CA ASN A 145 -15.26 -22.48 -22.83
C ASN A 145 -15.08 -24.00 -23.01
N ASP A 146 -15.41 -24.74 -21.99
CA ASP A 146 -15.75 -26.12 -22.18
C ASP A 146 -17.10 -26.14 -22.94
N SER A 147 -16.97 -26.10 -24.26
CA SER A 147 -18.07 -26.43 -25.15
C SER A 147 -18.00 -27.93 -25.39
N ASP A 148 -18.81 -28.65 -24.67
CA ASP A 148 -19.31 -29.91 -25.15
C ASP A 148 -20.62 -29.70 -25.92
#